data_06f239ff17e2d1d230f829c6f84a9521
#
_entry.id   06f239ff17e2d1d230f829c6f84a9521
#
_cell.length_a   1.000
_cell.length_b   1.000
_cell.length_c   1.000
_cell.angle_alpha   90.00
_cell.angle_beta   90.00
_cell.angle_gamma   90.00
#
_symmetry.space_group_name_H-M   'P 1'
#
loop_
_entity.id
_entity.type
_entity.pdbx_description
1 polymer ?
#
loop_
_entity_poly.entity_id
_entity_poly.type
_entity_poly.pdbx_seq_one_letter_code
_entity_poly.pdbx_strand_id
1 'polypeptide(L)'
;MNVLPKKLTAIASALLLGAALTGVSTMSHAQNPHPTEPVSMVTQWDKTFAQSDKVEHRKVSFKNRYGLTLVADLYLPKNRGNARLAAIAVSGPFGAVKEQSSGLYAQTLAERGFVTLAFDPSYTGESGGQPRDVASPDINTEDFSAAVD
;
A
#
# COMPACT_ATOMS: atom_id res chain seq x y z
N MET A 1 38.07 81.82 -23.29
CA MET A 1 37.19 82.50 -22.33
C MET A 1 35.80 81.85 -22.56
N ASN A 2 35.43 80.91 -21.79
CA ASN A 2 34.05 80.40 -21.77
C ASN A 2 33.78 79.74 -20.42
N VAL A 3 32.85 80.32 -19.72
CA VAL A 3 32.43 79.94 -18.37
C VAL A 3 31.47 78.80 -18.43
N LEU A 4 31.76 77.69 -17.74
CA LEU A 4 30.86 76.59 -17.55
C LEU A 4 29.83 76.85 -16.44
N PRO A 5 28.58 76.56 -16.59
CA PRO A 5 27.63 76.58 -15.46
C PRO A 5 27.63 75.25 -14.68
N LYS A 6 27.67 75.34 -13.37
CA LYS A 6 27.55 74.28 -12.39
C LYS A 6 26.14 73.71 -12.40
N LYS A 7 26.00 72.47 -12.66
CA LYS A 7 24.69 71.70 -12.46
C LYS A 7 24.63 71.22 -11.02
N LEU A 8 23.60 71.64 -10.30
CA LEU A 8 23.19 71.13 -9.01
C LEU A 8 22.73 69.68 -9.19
N THR A 9 23.31 68.76 -8.43
CA THR A 9 22.84 67.40 -8.33
C THR A 9 21.89 67.28 -7.13
N ALA A 10 20.63 67.05 -7.40
CA ALA A 10 19.64 66.75 -6.34
C ALA A 10 19.82 65.33 -5.82
N ILE A 11 20.02 65.22 -4.51
CA ILE A 11 20.08 63.92 -3.81
C ILE A 11 18.64 63.50 -3.54
N ALA A 12 18.19 62.49 -4.25
CA ALA A 12 16.92 61.85 -3.95
C ALA A 12 17.14 60.78 -2.87
N SER A 13 16.61 61.05 -1.68
CA SER A 13 16.55 60.06 -0.58
C SER A 13 15.52 59.00 -0.90
N ALA A 14 15.95 57.78 -1.19
CA ALA A 14 15.06 56.63 -1.32
C ALA A 14 14.72 56.10 0.08
N LEU A 15 13.46 56.22 0.48
CA LEU A 15 12.91 55.50 1.62
C LEU A 15 12.81 54.02 1.27
N LEU A 16 13.58 53.19 1.95
CA LEU A 16 13.41 51.74 1.96
C LEU A 16 12.20 51.37 2.84
N LEU A 17 11.07 51.06 2.20
CA LEU A 17 9.96 50.41 2.86
C LEU A 17 10.35 48.93 3.05
N GLY A 18 10.58 48.52 4.31
CA GLY A 18 10.76 47.11 4.68
C GLY A 18 9.47 46.34 4.51
N ALA A 19 9.39 45.50 3.50
CA ALA A 19 8.33 44.53 3.39
C ALA A 19 8.59 43.37 4.40
N ALA A 20 7.83 43.35 5.48
CA ALA A 20 7.78 42.21 6.36
C ALA A 20 7.18 41.01 5.59
N LEU A 21 8.01 40.07 5.20
CA LEU A 21 7.56 38.77 4.74
C LEU A 21 6.95 38.00 5.93
N THR A 22 5.63 38.08 6.09
CA THR A 22 4.90 37.13 6.91
C THR A 22 4.92 35.78 6.17
N GLY A 23 5.82 34.89 6.62
CA GLY A 23 5.85 33.53 6.17
C GLY A 23 4.54 32.83 6.57
N VAL A 24 3.61 32.74 5.63
CA VAL A 24 2.47 31.85 5.78
C VAL A 24 3.02 30.44 5.64
N SER A 25 3.27 29.78 6.77
CA SER A 25 3.49 28.34 6.80
C SER A 25 2.22 27.69 6.30
N THR A 26 2.21 27.29 5.03
CA THR A 26 1.19 26.40 4.51
C THR A 26 1.36 25.08 5.25
N MET A 27 0.51 24.85 6.26
CA MET A 27 0.34 23.51 6.81
C MET A 27 -0.02 22.61 5.65
N SER A 28 0.91 21.74 5.30
CA SER A 28 0.65 20.65 4.36
C SER A 28 -0.51 19.86 4.94
N HIS A 29 -1.70 20.05 4.38
CA HIS A 29 -2.83 19.19 4.70
C HIS A 29 -2.38 17.77 4.37
N ALA A 30 -2.41 16.88 5.36
CA ALA A 30 -2.30 15.45 5.12
C ALA A 30 -3.25 15.13 3.96
N GLN A 31 -2.70 14.71 2.85
CA GLN A 31 -3.48 14.37 1.68
C GLN A 31 -4.52 13.33 2.12
N ASN A 32 -5.79 13.62 1.84
CA ASN A 32 -6.85 12.65 1.99
C ASN A 32 -6.41 11.32 1.39
N PRO A 33 -6.74 10.18 2.02
CA PRO A 33 -6.41 8.89 1.47
C PRO A 33 -6.86 8.85 0.01
N HIS A 34 -5.92 8.59 -0.89
CA HIS A 34 -6.22 8.44 -2.31
C HIS A 34 -7.39 7.48 -2.44
N PRO A 35 -8.41 7.79 -3.29
CA PRO A 35 -9.47 6.84 -3.57
C PRO A 35 -8.79 5.52 -3.92
N THR A 36 -9.09 4.47 -3.16
CA THR A 36 -8.55 3.14 -3.43
C THR A 36 -9.03 2.74 -4.81
N GLU A 37 -8.11 2.71 -5.77
CA GLU A 37 -8.43 2.20 -7.09
C GLU A 37 -8.97 0.78 -6.96
N PRO A 38 -10.00 0.41 -7.74
CA PRO A 38 -10.51 -0.94 -7.71
C PRO A 38 -9.39 -1.91 -8.10
N VAL A 39 -9.14 -2.89 -7.23
CA VAL A 39 -8.17 -3.96 -7.51
C VAL A 39 -8.74 -4.91 -8.56
N SER A 40 -7.91 -5.32 -9.51
CA SER A 40 -8.27 -6.33 -10.51
C SER A 40 -7.81 -7.69 -10.01
N MET A 41 -8.74 -8.61 -9.82
CA MET A 41 -8.44 -9.98 -9.36
C MET A 41 -8.57 -10.97 -10.52
N VAL A 42 -7.51 -11.76 -10.74
CA VAL A 42 -7.54 -12.87 -11.71
C VAL A 42 -8.43 -13.99 -11.17
N THR A 43 -9.42 -14.42 -11.94
CA THR A 43 -10.38 -15.45 -11.52
C THR A 43 -9.95 -16.89 -11.86
N GLN A 44 -9.05 -17.04 -12.84
CA GLN A 44 -8.50 -18.34 -13.22
C GLN A 44 -7.37 -18.77 -12.27
N TRP A 45 -7.06 -20.06 -12.28
CA TRP A 45 -5.90 -20.56 -11.53
C TRP A 45 -4.61 -20.04 -12.17
N ASP A 46 -3.92 -19.15 -11.47
CA ASP A 46 -2.73 -18.42 -11.93
C ASP A 46 -1.47 -18.74 -11.08
N LYS A 47 -1.56 -19.82 -10.29
CA LYS A 47 -0.48 -20.20 -9.36
C LYS A 47 0.63 -20.97 -10.05
N THR A 48 1.84 -20.87 -9.50
CA THR A 48 3.03 -21.63 -9.96
C THR A 48 3.02 -23.10 -9.55
N PHE A 49 1.97 -23.55 -8.89
CA PHE A 49 1.77 -24.91 -8.39
C PHE A 49 0.38 -25.45 -8.77
N ALA A 50 0.22 -26.76 -8.73
CA ALA A 50 -1.05 -27.41 -9.06
C ALA A 50 -2.10 -27.16 -7.96
N GLN A 51 -3.36 -27.00 -8.38
CA GLN A 51 -4.48 -26.91 -7.47
C GLN A 51 -4.72 -28.26 -6.78
N SER A 52 -4.90 -28.24 -5.46
CA SER A 52 -5.22 -29.43 -4.67
C SER A 52 -6.71 -29.79 -4.80
N ASP A 53 -6.98 -31.08 -4.97
CA ASP A 53 -8.34 -31.63 -4.94
C ASP A 53 -8.95 -31.71 -3.53
N LYS A 54 -8.11 -31.57 -2.46
CA LYS A 54 -8.51 -31.62 -1.05
C LYS A 54 -8.90 -30.26 -0.49
N VAL A 55 -8.63 -29.18 -1.23
CA VAL A 55 -8.76 -27.80 -0.75
C VAL A 55 -9.73 -27.04 -1.64
N GLU A 56 -10.61 -26.29 -1.02
CA GLU A 56 -11.41 -25.25 -1.67
C GLU A 56 -10.58 -23.97 -1.68
N HIS A 57 -10.50 -23.31 -2.84
CA HIS A 57 -9.80 -22.05 -3.01
C HIS A 57 -10.78 -20.95 -3.39
N ARG A 58 -10.60 -19.78 -2.79
CA ARG A 58 -11.34 -18.55 -3.12
C ARG A 58 -10.39 -17.38 -3.12
N LYS A 59 -10.46 -16.53 -4.13
CA LYS A 59 -9.80 -15.24 -4.10
C LYS A 59 -10.69 -14.25 -3.35
N VAL A 60 -10.14 -13.52 -2.38
CA VAL A 60 -10.86 -12.58 -1.51
C VAL A 60 -10.10 -11.27 -1.43
N SER A 61 -10.79 -10.22 -0.99
CA SER A 61 -10.17 -8.92 -0.71
C SER A 61 -10.68 -8.36 0.61
N PHE A 62 -9.84 -7.61 1.28
CA PHE A 62 -10.14 -6.90 2.53
C PHE A 62 -9.37 -5.59 2.59
N LYS A 63 -9.64 -4.74 3.56
CA LYS A 63 -8.95 -3.46 3.72
C LYS A 63 -8.16 -3.42 5.00
N ASN A 64 -6.96 -2.86 4.94
CA ASN A 64 -6.23 -2.49 6.13
C ASN A 64 -6.74 -1.13 6.70
N ARG A 65 -6.27 -0.71 7.88
CA ARG A 65 -6.70 0.55 8.52
C ARG A 65 -6.33 1.80 7.73
N TYR A 66 -5.38 1.71 6.81
CA TYR A 66 -5.02 2.81 5.92
C TYR A 66 -5.94 2.90 4.69
N GLY A 67 -6.94 2.02 4.58
CA GLY A 67 -7.88 1.97 3.49
C GLY A 67 -7.35 1.30 2.23
N LEU A 68 -6.13 0.73 2.26
CA LEU A 68 -5.59 -0.03 1.14
C LEU A 68 -6.31 -1.36 1.01
N THR A 69 -6.70 -1.71 -0.21
CA THR A 69 -7.33 -3.00 -0.50
C THR A 69 -6.26 -4.06 -0.71
N LEU A 70 -6.29 -5.10 0.09
CA LEU A 70 -5.43 -6.27 -0.01
C LEU A 70 -6.17 -7.37 -0.74
N VAL A 71 -5.44 -8.13 -1.56
CA VAL A 71 -5.96 -9.30 -2.28
C VAL A 71 -5.28 -10.55 -1.75
N ALA A 72 -6.07 -11.58 -1.51
CA ALA A 72 -5.61 -12.82 -0.92
C ALA A 72 -6.26 -14.06 -1.56
N ASP A 73 -5.58 -15.17 -1.43
CA ASP A 73 -6.08 -16.51 -1.70
C ASP A 73 -6.44 -17.20 -0.38
N LEU A 74 -7.71 -17.47 -0.19
CA LEU A 74 -8.23 -18.22 0.94
C LEU A 74 -8.32 -19.70 0.57
N TYR A 75 -7.68 -20.54 1.38
CA TYR A 75 -7.69 -22.01 1.23
C TYR A 75 -8.40 -22.66 2.40
N LEU A 76 -9.37 -23.51 2.11
CA LEU A 76 -10.22 -24.17 3.09
C LEU A 76 -10.21 -25.68 2.88
N PRO A 77 -9.98 -26.52 3.92
CA PRO A 77 -10.13 -27.96 3.78
C PRO A 77 -11.54 -28.32 3.31
N LYS A 78 -11.68 -29.14 2.27
CA LYS A 78 -13.01 -29.57 1.78
C LYS A 78 -13.76 -30.44 2.78
N ASN A 79 -13.04 -31.18 3.62
CA ASN A 79 -13.61 -32.11 4.60
C ASN A 79 -13.90 -31.47 5.97
N ARG A 80 -13.87 -30.10 6.06
CA ARG A 80 -14.03 -29.37 7.33
C ARG A 80 -15.43 -29.51 7.97
N GLY A 81 -16.45 -29.77 7.17
CA GLY A 81 -17.84 -29.73 7.65
C GLY A 81 -18.13 -28.36 8.31
N ASN A 82 -18.69 -28.39 9.52
CA ASN A 82 -18.98 -27.22 10.34
C ASN A 82 -17.90 -26.96 11.43
N ALA A 83 -16.74 -27.62 11.34
CA ALA A 83 -15.69 -27.48 12.34
C ALA A 83 -15.09 -26.05 12.30
N ARG A 84 -14.82 -25.51 13.50
CA ARG A 84 -14.00 -24.30 13.67
C ARG A 84 -12.55 -24.74 13.64
N LEU A 85 -11.84 -24.33 12.60
CA LEU A 85 -10.43 -24.66 12.39
C LEU A 85 -9.54 -23.52 12.84
N ALA A 86 -8.30 -23.82 13.23
CA ALA A 86 -7.27 -22.81 13.41
C ALA A 86 -6.94 -22.16 12.06
N ALA A 87 -6.70 -20.84 12.08
CA ALA A 87 -6.39 -20.06 10.88
C ALA A 87 -4.95 -19.59 10.90
N ILE A 88 -4.36 -19.48 9.70
CA ILE A 88 -2.98 -19.03 9.50
C ILE A 88 -2.96 -18.03 8.34
N ALA A 89 -2.46 -16.81 8.61
CA ALA A 89 -2.14 -15.82 7.58
C ALA A 89 -0.69 -16.02 7.11
N VAL A 90 -0.48 -15.98 5.81
CA VAL A 90 0.82 -16.22 5.15
C VAL A 90 1.08 -15.10 4.16
N SER A 91 2.30 -14.57 4.15
CA SER A 91 2.79 -13.69 3.10
C SER A 91 4.20 -14.12 2.68
N GLY A 92 4.60 -13.72 1.47
CA GLY A 92 5.93 -14.01 0.94
C GLY A 92 6.99 -12.99 1.38
N PRO A 93 8.25 -13.23 1.02
CA PRO A 93 9.30 -12.23 1.17
C PRO A 93 9.05 -11.04 0.23
N PHE A 94 9.76 -9.93 0.45
CA PHE A 94 9.68 -8.76 -0.42
C PHE A 94 9.86 -9.12 -1.90
N GLY A 95 8.94 -8.62 -2.74
CA GLY A 95 8.93 -8.89 -4.17
C GLY A 95 8.29 -10.22 -4.59
N ALA A 96 7.88 -11.08 -3.66
CA ALA A 96 7.10 -12.27 -3.98
C ALA A 96 5.60 -11.99 -3.92
N VAL A 97 4.83 -12.76 -4.68
CA VAL A 97 3.37 -12.69 -4.74
C VAL A 97 2.73 -13.97 -4.23
N LYS A 98 1.47 -13.89 -3.82
CA LYS A 98 0.71 -15.00 -3.24
C LYS A 98 0.54 -16.21 -4.17
N GLU A 99 0.71 -16.02 -5.48
CA GLU A 99 0.66 -17.07 -6.49
C GLU A 99 1.88 -18.00 -6.47
N GLN A 100 2.88 -17.70 -5.67
CA GLN A 100 4.17 -18.41 -5.58
C GLN A 100 4.29 -19.22 -4.28
N SER A 101 5.43 -19.16 -3.62
CA SER A 101 5.76 -19.99 -2.45
C SER A 101 4.79 -19.84 -1.28
N SER A 102 4.31 -18.63 -1.01
CA SER A 102 3.34 -18.38 0.08
C SER A 102 2.01 -19.08 -0.17
N GLY A 103 1.51 -19.06 -1.41
CA GLY A 103 0.30 -19.78 -1.79
C GLY A 103 0.47 -21.31 -1.72
N LEU A 104 1.60 -21.84 -2.19
CA LEU A 104 1.91 -23.26 -2.05
C LEU A 104 1.97 -23.68 -0.58
N TYR A 105 2.60 -22.87 0.26
CA TYR A 105 2.68 -23.13 1.69
C TYR A 105 1.29 -23.10 2.34
N ALA A 106 0.47 -22.10 2.00
CA ALA A 106 -0.90 -21.97 2.48
C ALA A 106 -1.76 -23.17 2.05
N GLN A 107 -1.72 -23.57 0.77
CA GLN A 107 -2.45 -24.76 0.28
C GLN A 107 -2.02 -26.02 1.03
N THR A 108 -0.72 -26.23 1.23
CA THR A 108 -0.20 -27.40 1.94
C THR A 108 -0.65 -27.46 3.41
N LEU A 109 -0.75 -26.30 4.07
CA LEU A 109 -1.29 -26.23 5.44
C LEU A 109 -2.80 -26.48 5.46
N ALA A 110 -3.54 -26.01 4.45
CA ALA A 110 -4.96 -26.29 4.33
C ALA A 110 -5.25 -27.78 4.13
N GLU A 111 -4.41 -28.50 3.39
CA GLU A 111 -4.50 -29.98 3.28
C GLU A 111 -4.32 -30.70 4.62
N ARG A 112 -3.65 -30.05 5.58
CA ARG A 112 -3.42 -30.55 6.94
C ARG A 112 -4.50 -30.11 7.94
N GLY A 113 -5.54 -29.41 7.49
CA GLY A 113 -6.69 -29.07 8.31
C GLY A 113 -6.73 -27.66 8.85
N PHE A 114 -5.89 -26.74 8.40
CA PHE A 114 -5.95 -25.33 8.75
C PHE A 114 -6.81 -24.53 7.75
N VAL A 115 -7.42 -23.45 8.20
CA VAL A 115 -7.85 -22.38 7.30
C VAL A 115 -6.65 -21.50 7.03
N THR A 116 -6.33 -21.24 5.76
CA THR A 116 -5.15 -20.45 5.45
C THR A 116 -5.45 -19.34 4.47
N LEU A 117 -4.80 -18.19 4.66
CA LEU A 117 -4.93 -17.02 3.82
C LEU A 117 -3.53 -16.61 3.35
N ALA A 118 -3.25 -16.74 2.05
CA ALA A 118 -2.04 -16.18 1.45
C ALA A 118 -2.37 -14.84 0.80
N PHE A 119 -1.70 -13.75 1.17
CA PHE A 119 -2.02 -12.42 0.67
C PHE A 119 -0.81 -11.71 0.09
N ASP A 120 -1.08 -10.81 -0.85
CA ASP A 120 -0.10 -9.83 -1.30
C ASP A 120 -0.07 -8.67 -0.31
N PRO A 121 1.09 -8.25 0.20
CA PRO A 121 1.19 -7.03 0.98
C PRO A 121 0.74 -5.80 0.20
N SER A 122 0.40 -4.73 0.90
CA SER A 122 0.16 -3.41 0.29
C SER A 122 1.24 -3.07 -0.73
N TYR A 123 0.85 -2.48 -1.84
CA TYR A 123 1.72 -2.07 -2.96
C TYR A 123 2.31 -3.20 -3.82
N THR A 124 1.97 -4.46 -3.53
CA THR A 124 2.52 -5.65 -4.21
C THR A 124 1.42 -6.46 -4.90
N GLY A 125 1.76 -7.15 -5.99
CA GLY A 125 0.87 -8.08 -6.69
C GLY A 125 -0.47 -7.46 -7.08
N GLU A 126 -1.57 -8.12 -6.74
CA GLU A 126 -2.93 -7.63 -6.98
C GLU A 126 -3.44 -6.66 -5.89
N SER A 127 -2.73 -6.51 -4.76
CA SER A 127 -3.07 -5.56 -3.70
C SER A 127 -2.87 -4.12 -4.16
N GLY A 128 -3.67 -3.21 -3.61
CA GLY A 128 -3.67 -1.80 -3.96
C GLY A 128 -2.46 -1.02 -3.40
N GLY A 129 -2.41 0.25 -3.78
CA GLY A 129 -1.43 1.22 -3.30
C GLY A 129 -0.45 1.70 -4.36
N GLN A 130 -0.03 2.96 -4.21
CA GLN A 130 0.98 3.63 -5.05
C GLN A 130 1.97 4.38 -4.16
N PRO A 131 3.27 4.45 -4.52
CA PRO A 131 3.90 3.79 -5.66
C PRO A 131 3.96 2.27 -5.48
N ARG A 132 4.11 1.50 -6.58
CA ARG A 132 4.21 0.03 -6.51
C ARG A 132 5.57 -0.42 -5.95
N ASP A 133 5.60 -1.65 -5.46
CA ASP A 133 6.81 -2.36 -5.04
C ASP A 133 7.60 -1.65 -3.92
N VAL A 134 6.88 -1.03 -3.01
CA VAL A 134 7.42 -0.47 -1.77
C VAL A 134 7.03 -1.33 -0.57
N ALA A 135 7.87 -1.34 0.43
CA ALA A 135 7.61 -2.03 1.70
C ALA A 135 8.00 -1.15 2.88
N SER A 136 7.23 -1.30 3.96
CA SER A 136 7.49 -0.66 5.24
C SER A 136 7.12 -1.66 6.34
N PRO A 137 7.95 -1.84 7.38
CA PRO A 137 7.62 -2.71 8.50
C PRO A 137 6.27 -2.40 9.14
N ASP A 138 5.93 -1.11 9.27
CA ASP A 138 4.68 -0.66 9.88
C ASP A 138 3.47 -1.06 9.02
N ILE A 139 3.56 -0.85 7.70
CA ILE A 139 2.48 -1.21 6.77
C ILE A 139 2.34 -2.73 6.70
N ASN A 140 3.45 -3.47 6.61
CA ASN A 140 3.40 -4.93 6.56
C ASN A 140 2.81 -5.53 7.85
N THR A 141 3.14 -4.96 9.02
CA THR A 141 2.56 -5.37 10.30
C THR A 141 1.05 -5.14 10.32
N GLU A 142 0.61 -3.99 9.80
CA GLU A 142 -0.81 -3.68 9.66
C GLU A 142 -1.52 -4.63 8.69
N ASP A 143 -0.89 -4.96 7.56
CA ASP A 143 -1.46 -5.89 6.59
C ASP A 143 -1.71 -7.28 7.20
N PHE A 144 -0.77 -7.77 8.04
CA PHE A 144 -0.98 -9.00 8.81
C PHE A 144 -2.08 -8.86 9.85
N SER A 145 -2.20 -7.73 10.54
CA SER A 145 -3.30 -7.46 11.48
C SER A 145 -4.65 -7.54 10.77
N ALA A 146 -4.79 -6.85 9.65
CA ALA A 146 -6.01 -6.86 8.84
C ALA A 146 -6.33 -8.24 8.24
N ALA A 147 -5.32 -9.07 8.02
CA ALA A 147 -5.50 -10.43 7.48
C ALA A 147 -6.05 -11.43 8.52
N VAL A 148 -5.93 -11.13 9.82
CA VAL A 148 -6.41 -12.01 10.91
C VAL A 148 -7.70 -11.52 11.57
N ASP A 149 -8.11 -10.27 11.31
CA ASP A 149 -9.36 -9.65 11.78
C ASP A 149 -10.56 -10.11 10.93
#